data_21334b7bd028d3e40ca992530de24d3d
#
_entry.id   21334b7bd028d3e40ca992530de24d3d
#
_cell.length_a   1.000
_cell.length_b   1.000
_cell.length_c   1.000
_cell.angle_alpha   90.00
_cell.angle_beta   90.00
_cell.angle_gamma   90.00
#
_symmetry.space_group_name_H-M   'P 1'
#
loop_
_entity.id
_entity.type
_entity.pdbx_description
1 polymer ?
#
loop_
_entity_poly.entity_id
_entity_poly.type
_entity_poly.pdbx_seq_one_letter_code
_entity_poly.pdbx_strand_id
1 'polypeptide(L)'
;MRLVVTTILILGFYLPDLFRSRFEKRAGKRLLYYSEVKRDFVFSEEVYDSLRQANRMIYYDRNGNSLTENEYARLLPFDNARKLKMLGMMPDSLMGEPLTQEVLRSVRRVMLIGDRGFDFALAPLFESCPGHPGVDLPHDLFRIGKRGIEFIDAATYCGDTQKSRIFDEALREAGFRAPARDSFGIPSPIKSRDDGYFAVDARGKLFHLLMVHDAPRVKAIDNDFEIKQIKCHVPGEIYCHIFTPDNELYALLTDYTLKKLPIGKNNGRFMLTYNRYFRSYKNLEQDSSTMYVLDRDFGPVDRCAIAVNNYRNSPAAAAEERIFPFRIMLTPGYAHFIPIPNPVRQFWLVNLFFTLLLLVVKRLNRCRLTGAFHLVDLALTAVFGIYGFIAVLIFPNRS
;
A
#
# COMPACT_ATOMS: atom_id res chain seq x y z
N MET A 1 31.18 0.76 -30.48
CA MET A 1 30.89 0.21 -29.15
C MET A 1 30.09 1.18 -28.26
N ARG A 2 30.57 2.39 -27.93
CA ARG A 2 29.84 3.34 -27.04
C ARG A 2 28.43 3.65 -27.51
N LEU A 3 28.21 3.96 -28.80
CA LEU A 3 26.88 4.24 -29.36
C LEU A 3 25.94 3.04 -29.25
N VAL A 4 26.42 1.83 -29.47
CA VAL A 4 25.62 0.60 -29.35
C VAL A 4 25.15 0.40 -27.90
N VAL A 5 26.05 0.55 -26.93
CA VAL A 5 25.71 0.43 -25.50
C VAL A 5 24.71 1.52 -25.08
N THR A 6 24.92 2.77 -25.47
CA THR A 6 23.99 3.87 -25.20
C THR A 6 22.62 3.59 -25.78
N THR A 7 22.55 3.07 -27.01
CA THR A 7 21.29 2.71 -27.66
C THR A 7 20.58 1.58 -26.91
N ILE A 8 21.30 0.54 -26.45
CA ILE A 8 20.73 -0.54 -25.64
C ILE A 8 20.09 0.02 -24.35
N LEU A 9 20.76 0.97 -23.67
CA LEU A 9 20.22 1.59 -22.46
C LEU A 9 18.97 2.43 -22.76
N ILE A 10 18.99 3.21 -23.83
CA ILE A 10 17.83 4.01 -24.27
C ILE A 10 16.65 3.09 -24.59
N LEU A 11 16.89 2.01 -25.33
CA LEU A 11 15.84 1.04 -25.67
C LEU A 11 15.29 0.34 -24.43
N GLY A 12 16.14 -0.01 -23.45
CA GLY A 12 15.73 -0.60 -22.18
C GLY A 12 14.90 0.34 -21.31
N PHE A 13 15.02 1.65 -21.52
CA PHE A 13 14.21 2.66 -20.87
C PHE A 13 12.85 2.87 -21.58
N TYR A 14 12.86 3.01 -22.90
CA TYR A 14 11.66 3.42 -23.64
C TYR A 14 10.79 2.27 -24.16
N LEU A 15 11.38 1.16 -24.64
CA LEU A 15 10.59 0.12 -25.31
C LEU A 15 9.62 -0.62 -24.39
N PRO A 16 10.00 -1.03 -23.15
CA PRO A 16 9.05 -1.67 -22.24
C PRO A 16 7.88 -0.74 -21.89
N ASP A 17 8.15 0.54 -21.64
CA ASP A 17 7.11 1.51 -21.31
C ASP A 17 6.20 1.82 -22.52
N LEU A 18 6.76 1.91 -23.71
CA LEU A 18 5.98 2.07 -24.95
C LEU A 18 5.08 0.86 -25.20
N PHE A 19 5.62 -0.35 -25.04
CA PHE A 19 4.86 -1.60 -25.16
C PHE A 19 3.73 -1.62 -24.12
N ARG A 20 4.05 -1.40 -22.86
CA ARG A 20 3.07 -1.35 -21.77
C ARG A 20 1.99 -0.31 -22.04
N SER A 21 2.33 0.92 -22.39
CA SER A 21 1.37 1.99 -22.64
C SER A 21 0.39 1.66 -23.77
N ARG A 22 0.80 0.83 -24.73
CA ARG A 22 -0.07 0.38 -25.81
C ARG A 22 -1.10 -0.63 -25.37
N PHE A 23 -0.75 -1.52 -24.42
CA PHE A 23 -1.59 -2.62 -23.99
C PHE A 23 -2.29 -2.35 -22.65
N GLU A 24 -1.70 -1.57 -21.76
CA GLU A 24 -2.30 -1.21 -20.46
C GLU A 24 -3.60 -0.40 -20.62
N LYS A 25 -3.67 0.47 -21.63
CA LYS A 25 -4.89 1.22 -21.96
C LYS A 25 -6.09 0.33 -22.35
N ARG A 26 -5.86 -0.94 -22.68
CA ARG A 26 -6.90 -1.91 -23.05
C ARG A 26 -7.36 -2.77 -21.86
N ALA A 27 -6.57 -2.86 -20.81
CA ALA A 27 -6.94 -3.56 -19.60
C ALA A 27 -7.77 -2.62 -18.71
N GLY A 28 -9.10 -2.64 -18.86
CA GLY A 28 -10.00 -1.81 -18.10
C GLY A 28 -9.86 -2.04 -16.59
N LYS A 29 -9.89 -0.98 -15.81
CA LYS A 29 -9.80 -1.02 -14.35
C LYS A 29 -11.21 -1.11 -13.77
N ARG A 30 -11.52 -2.26 -13.16
CA ARG A 30 -12.77 -2.47 -12.45
C ARG A 30 -12.64 -2.10 -10.98
N LEU A 31 -13.54 -1.26 -10.48
CA LEU A 31 -13.58 -0.80 -9.10
C LEU A 31 -14.88 -1.19 -8.43
N LEU A 32 -14.79 -1.53 -7.15
CA LEU A 32 -15.89 -1.98 -6.30
C LEU A 32 -16.10 -0.98 -5.18
N TYR A 33 -17.36 -0.56 -4.98
CA TYR A 33 -17.79 0.33 -3.90
C TYR A 33 -19.06 -0.20 -3.24
N TYR A 34 -19.27 0.15 -1.99
CA TYR A 34 -20.51 -0.14 -1.29
C TYR A 34 -21.34 1.14 -1.19
N SER A 35 -22.59 1.06 -1.62
CA SER A 35 -23.52 2.18 -1.57
C SER A 35 -24.31 2.15 -0.27
N GLU A 36 -24.16 3.18 0.54
CA GLU A 36 -24.95 3.38 1.75
C GLU A 36 -26.43 3.65 1.43
N VAL A 37 -26.69 4.23 0.27
CA VAL A 37 -28.06 4.55 -0.20
C VAL A 37 -28.80 3.27 -0.57
N LYS A 38 -28.16 2.43 -1.40
CA LYS A 38 -28.76 1.18 -1.89
C LYS A 38 -28.60 0.03 -0.91
N ARG A 39 -27.65 0.13 0.02
CA ARG A 39 -27.16 -0.95 0.89
C ARG A 39 -26.71 -2.17 0.11
N ASP A 40 -26.04 -1.92 -1.01
CA ASP A 40 -25.56 -2.94 -1.92
C ASP A 40 -24.32 -2.44 -2.68
N PHE A 41 -23.64 -3.34 -3.37
CA PHE A 41 -22.45 -3.03 -4.14
C PHE A 41 -22.79 -2.38 -5.48
N VAL A 42 -21.94 -1.40 -5.84
CA VAL A 42 -21.95 -0.74 -7.14
C VAL A 42 -20.53 -0.75 -7.73
N PHE A 43 -20.47 -0.73 -9.04
CA PHE A 43 -19.22 -0.93 -9.77
C PHE A 43 -18.99 0.20 -10.76
N SER A 44 -17.73 0.55 -10.92
CA SER A 44 -17.28 1.32 -12.07
C SER A 44 -16.20 0.54 -12.80
N GLU A 45 -16.20 0.62 -14.12
CA GLU A 45 -15.24 -0.06 -14.96
C GLU A 45 -14.75 0.87 -16.05
N GLU A 46 -13.45 0.95 -16.21
CA GLU A 46 -12.83 1.67 -17.29
C GLU A 46 -12.72 0.76 -18.51
N VAL A 47 -13.41 1.09 -19.58
CA VAL A 47 -13.45 0.30 -20.81
C VAL A 47 -12.82 1.13 -21.94
N TYR A 48 -11.95 0.50 -22.72
CA TYR A 48 -11.36 1.14 -23.90
C TYR A 48 -12.37 1.15 -25.05
N ASP A 49 -12.76 2.35 -25.49
CA ASP A 49 -13.59 2.56 -26.68
C ASP A 49 -12.67 2.66 -27.91
N SER A 50 -12.69 1.62 -28.74
CA SER A 50 -11.87 1.55 -29.94
C SER A 50 -12.27 2.57 -31.02
N LEU A 51 -13.52 3.03 -31.03
CA LEU A 51 -14.01 4.02 -31.97
C LEU A 51 -13.53 5.42 -31.60
N ARG A 52 -13.51 5.72 -30.31
CA ARG A 52 -13.03 7.03 -29.79
C ARG A 52 -11.54 7.04 -29.45
N GLN A 53 -10.88 5.90 -29.51
CA GLN A 53 -9.49 5.69 -29.08
C GLN A 53 -9.20 6.24 -27.67
N ALA A 54 -10.20 6.15 -26.78
CA ALA A 54 -10.15 6.67 -25.43
C ALA A 54 -10.81 5.71 -24.44
N ASN A 55 -10.40 5.78 -23.18
CA ASN A 55 -11.08 5.06 -22.12
C ASN A 55 -12.36 5.80 -21.74
N ARG A 56 -13.43 5.04 -21.50
CA ARG A 56 -14.67 5.54 -20.93
C ARG A 56 -15.00 4.77 -19.64
N MET A 57 -15.65 5.44 -18.70
CA MET A 57 -16.18 4.80 -17.50
C MET A 57 -17.58 4.30 -17.79
N ILE A 58 -17.85 3.06 -17.38
CA ILE A 58 -19.19 2.48 -17.30
C ILE A 58 -19.52 2.19 -15.84
N TYR A 59 -20.80 2.31 -15.50
CA TYR A 59 -21.27 2.15 -14.14
C TYR A 59 -22.44 1.16 -14.12
N TYR A 60 -22.45 0.29 -13.12
CA TYR A 60 -23.51 -0.71 -13.01
C TYR A 60 -23.68 -1.17 -11.56
N ASP A 61 -24.83 -1.74 -11.28
CA ASP A 61 -25.13 -2.34 -9.97
C ASP A 61 -24.70 -3.82 -9.90
N ARG A 62 -24.93 -4.45 -8.74
CA ARG A 62 -24.57 -5.86 -8.51
C ARG A 62 -25.26 -6.83 -9.50
N ASN A 63 -26.44 -6.47 -9.99
CA ASN A 63 -27.21 -7.27 -10.95
C ASN A 63 -26.80 -7.03 -12.41
N GLY A 64 -25.84 -6.13 -12.65
CA GLY A 64 -25.37 -5.78 -13.98
C GLY A 64 -26.22 -4.70 -14.69
N ASN A 65 -27.21 -4.09 -14.01
CA ASN A 65 -27.98 -2.99 -14.58
C ASN A 65 -27.10 -1.77 -14.75
N SER A 66 -27.06 -1.21 -15.95
CA SER A 66 -26.31 0.01 -16.26
C SER A 66 -26.86 1.20 -15.50
N LEU A 67 -25.93 2.02 -15.00
CA LEU A 67 -26.22 3.29 -14.32
C LEU A 67 -25.60 4.43 -15.13
N THR A 68 -26.29 5.55 -15.16
CA THR A 68 -25.68 6.80 -15.61
C THR A 68 -24.67 7.29 -14.58
N GLU A 69 -23.76 8.14 -14.99
CA GLU A 69 -22.75 8.74 -14.08
C GLU A 69 -23.40 9.48 -12.90
N ASN A 70 -24.56 10.12 -13.14
CA ASN A 70 -25.28 10.86 -12.10
C ASN A 70 -26.03 9.92 -11.14
N GLU A 71 -26.62 8.84 -11.62
CA GLU A 71 -27.23 7.81 -10.76
C GLU A 71 -26.16 7.15 -9.89
N TYR A 72 -25.03 6.76 -10.49
CA TYR A 72 -23.92 6.20 -9.75
C TYR A 72 -23.39 7.19 -8.67
N ALA A 73 -23.26 8.48 -9.01
CA ALA A 73 -22.82 9.48 -8.05
C ALA A 73 -23.78 9.64 -6.87
N ARG A 74 -25.13 9.58 -7.12
CA ARG A 74 -26.14 9.63 -6.06
C ARG A 74 -26.09 8.43 -5.12
N LEU A 75 -25.69 7.27 -5.62
CA LEU A 75 -25.53 6.06 -4.81
C LEU A 75 -24.32 6.10 -3.88
N LEU A 76 -23.37 6.99 -4.13
CA LEU A 76 -22.13 7.15 -3.37
C LEU A 76 -21.93 8.60 -2.90
N PRO A 77 -22.80 9.12 -2.02
CA PRO A 77 -22.80 10.54 -1.62
C PRO A 77 -21.52 10.97 -0.90
N PHE A 78 -20.87 10.08 -0.17
CA PHE A 78 -19.61 10.36 0.50
C PHE A 78 -18.43 10.51 -0.47
N ASP A 79 -18.41 9.73 -1.55
CA ASP A 79 -17.37 9.79 -2.57
C ASP A 79 -17.56 10.94 -3.56
N ASN A 80 -18.83 11.31 -3.81
CA ASN A 80 -19.21 12.29 -4.81
C ASN A 80 -19.81 13.58 -4.22
N ALA A 81 -19.58 13.87 -2.94
CA ALA A 81 -20.20 14.98 -2.23
C ALA A 81 -20.03 16.33 -2.95
N ARG A 82 -18.84 16.62 -3.47
CA ARG A 82 -18.57 17.87 -4.21
C ARG A 82 -19.38 17.95 -5.50
N LYS A 83 -19.40 16.89 -6.30
CA LYS A 83 -20.15 16.81 -7.55
C LYS A 83 -21.66 16.95 -7.31
N LEU A 84 -22.19 16.22 -6.33
CA LEU A 84 -23.62 16.23 -6.01
C LEU A 84 -24.07 17.62 -5.52
N LYS A 85 -23.26 18.31 -4.72
CA LYS A 85 -23.53 19.70 -4.29
C LYS A 85 -23.56 20.66 -5.48
N MET A 86 -22.57 20.58 -6.37
CA MET A 86 -22.51 21.45 -7.54
C MET A 86 -23.71 21.27 -8.48
N LEU A 87 -24.24 20.05 -8.56
CA LEU A 87 -25.40 19.72 -9.41
C LEU A 87 -26.75 19.89 -8.69
N GLY A 88 -26.76 20.30 -7.41
CA GLY A 88 -27.99 20.35 -6.61
C GLY A 88 -28.67 18.98 -6.42
N MET A 89 -27.89 17.91 -6.44
CA MET A 89 -28.36 16.52 -6.40
C MET A 89 -28.01 15.81 -5.09
N MET A 90 -27.48 16.53 -4.10
CA MET A 90 -27.15 15.97 -2.80
C MET A 90 -28.45 15.55 -2.09
N PRO A 91 -28.54 14.31 -1.57
CA PRO A 91 -29.68 13.92 -0.76
C PRO A 91 -29.70 14.68 0.57
N ASP A 92 -30.88 15.06 1.04
CA ASP A 92 -31.05 15.78 2.32
C ASP A 92 -30.83 14.87 3.52
N SER A 93 -31.09 13.58 3.35
CA SER A 93 -30.95 12.56 4.40
C SER A 93 -30.37 11.26 3.88
N LEU A 94 -29.76 10.49 4.77
CA LEU A 94 -29.24 9.15 4.50
C LEU A 94 -29.59 8.25 5.70
N MET A 95 -30.19 7.10 5.44
CA MET A 95 -30.59 6.13 6.47
C MET A 95 -31.48 6.73 7.58
N GLY A 96 -32.30 7.71 7.24
CA GLY A 96 -33.21 8.40 8.17
C GLY A 96 -32.56 9.56 8.96
N GLU A 97 -31.27 9.80 8.78
CA GLU A 97 -30.55 10.91 9.41
C GLU A 97 -30.24 12.03 8.40
N PRO A 98 -30.29 13.32 8.80
CA PRO A 98 -29.89 14.42 7.95
C PRO A 98 -28.41 14.29 7.50
N LEU A 99 -28.15 14.45 6.20
CA LEU A 99 -26.80 14.37 5.63
C LEU A 99 -26.07 15.72 5.78
N THR A 100 -25.68 16.02 7.01
CA THR A 100 -24.98 17.28 7.35
C THR A 100 -23.53 17.30 6.83
N GLN A 101 -22.94 18.49 6.82
CA GLN A 101 -21.53 18.66 6.48
C GLN A 101 -20.60 17.88 7.43
N GLU A 102 -20.98 17.76 8.70
CA GLU A 102 -20.27 16.98 9.71
C GLU A 102 -20.27 15.48 9.35
N VAL A 103 -21.43 14.94 9.01
CA VAL A 103 -21.57 13.55 8.56
C VAL A 103 -20.72 13.28 7.32
N LEU A 104 -20.73 14.19 6.34
CA LEU A 104 -19.89 14.06 5.15
C LEU A 104 -18.39 14.09 5.45
N ARG A 105 -17.98 14.87 6.47
CA ARG A 105 -16.57 14.97 6.91
C ARG A 105 -16.16 13.82 7.83
N SER A 106 -17.09 13.03 8.35
CA SER A 106 -16.79 11.90 9.25
C SER A 106 -16.09 10.73 8.55
N VAL A 107 -16.13 10.68 7.22
CA VAL A 107 -15.49 9.60 6.45
C VAL A 107 -13.98 9.60 6.65
N ARG A 108 -13.45 8.44 7.02
CA ARG A 108 -12.02 8.18 7.12
C ARG A 108 -11.62 7.07 6.17
N ARG A 109 -10.47 7.25 5.53
CA ARG A 109 -9.85 6.23 4.70
C ARG A 109 -8.43 5.98 5.18
N VAL A 110 -8.14 4.73 5.50
CA VAL A 110 -6.86 4.31 6.05
C VAL A 110 -6.34 3.10 5.30
N MET A 111 -5.08 3.18 4.87
CA MET A 111 -4.39 2.00 4.34
C MET A 111 -3.94 1.14 5.52
N LEU A 112 -4.56 -0.02 5.69
CA LEU A 112 -4.15 -1.02 6.65
C LEU A 112 -3.10 -1.91 5.98
N ILE A 113 -1.86 -1.51 6.12
CA ILE A 113 -0.70 -2.36 5.91
C ILE A 113 -0.07 -2.40 7.27
N GLY A 114 0.06 -3.58 7.87
CA GLY A 114 0.64 -3.69 9.19
C GLY A 114 2.01 -3.01 9.21
N ASP A 115 2.20 -2.07 10.11
CA ASP A 115 3.51 -1.50 10.33
C ASP A 115 4.40 -2.59 10.93
N ARG A 116 5.63 -2.68 10.48
CA ARG A 116 6.63 -3.41 11.26
C ARG A 116 6.84 -2.62 12.53
N GLY A 117 6.93 -3.31 13.66
CA GLY A 117 7.29 -2.67 14.92
C GLY A 117 8.54 -1.82 14.72
N PHE A 118 8.54 -0.66 15.29
CA PHE A 118 9.73 0.17 15.23
C PHE A 118 10.72 -0.41 16.22
N ASP A 119 11.86 -0.86 15.73
CA ASP A 119 13.05 -1.03 16.55
C ASP A 119 13.64 0.37 16.80
N PHE A 120 12.93 1.15 17.62
CA PHE A 120 13.38 2.49 17.96
C PHE A 120 14.58 2.40 18.89
N ALA A 121 15.69 2.90 18.43
CA ALA A 121 16.73 3.27 19.37
C ALA A 121 16.19 4.29 20.40
N LEU A 122 15.41 5.29 19.96
CA LEU A 122 14.75 6.31 20.79
C LEU A 122 13.48 6.84 20.11
N ALA A 123 12.43 7.12 20.90
CA ALA A 123 11.17 7.69 20.41
C ALA A 123 10.60 8.74 21.37
N PRO A 124 9.89 9.78 20.91
CA PRO A 124 9.21 10.73 21.78
C PRO A 124 7.93 10.11 22.36
N LEU A 125 7.70 10.28 23.66
CA LEU A 125 6.41 9.97 24.29
C LEU A 125 5.68 11.29 24.57
N PHE A 126 4.61 11.54 23.84
CA PHE A 126 3.85 12.78 23.95
C PHE A 126 2.87 12.74 25.13
N GLU A 127 2.55 13.92 25.67
CA GLU A 127 1.46 14.07 26.61
C GLU A 127 0.12 13.77 25.93
N SER A 128 -0.64 12.84 26.50
CA SER A 128 -1.91 12.39 25.91
C SER A 128 -3.09 13.30 26.25
N CYS A 129 -2.98 14.10 27.32
CA CYS A 129 -3.99 15.05 27.77
C CYS A 129 -3.40 16.44 27.96
N PRO A 130 -2.90 17.09 26.89
CA PRO A 130 -2.37 18.44 26.99
C PRO A 130 -3.46 19.41 27.41
N GLY A 131 -3.11 20.43 28.18
CA GLY A 131 -4.05 21.45 28.66
C GLY A 131 -4.52 22.44 27.58
N HIS A 132 -4.11 22.23 26.30
CA HIS A 132 -4.42 23.07 25.15
C HIS A 132 -4.61 22.21 23.88
N PRO A 133 -5.19 22.77 22.80
CA PRO A 133 -5.32 22.05 21.55
C PRO A 133 -3.95 21.69 20.94
N GLY A 134 -3.75 20.41 20.62
CA GLY A 134 -2.52 19.89 20.04
C GLY A 134 -1.61 19.21 21.08
N VAL A 135 -0.51 18.66 20.61
CA VAL A 135 0.50 17.99 21.43
C VAL A 135 1.84 18.72 21.30
N ASP A 136 2.52 18.93 22.42
CA ASP A 136 3.84 19.52 22.45
C ASP A 136 4.90 18.44 22.23
N LEU A 137 5.97 18.81 21.53
CA LEU A 137 7.12 17.93 21.40
C LEU A 137 7.81 17.78 22.76
N PRO A 138 7.94 16.56 23.31
CA PRO A 138 8.59 16.36 24.59
C PRO A 138 10.10 16.67 24.50
N HIS A 139 10.66 17.11 25.65
CA HIS A 139 12.09 17.39 25.77
C HIS A 139 12.94 16.12 25.84
N ASP A 140 12.31 14.98 26.11
CA ASP A 140 12.98 13.69 26.26
C ASP A 140 12.49 12.67 25.22
N LEU A 141 13.31 11.67 25.02
CA LEU A 141 13.03 10.49 24.22
C LEU A 141 13.10 9.25 25.10
N PHE A 142 12.38 8.20 24.78
CA PHE A 142 12.41 6.95 25.49
C PHE A 142 12.77 5.76 24.61
N ARG A 143 13.21 4.69 25.28
CA ARG A 143 13.34 3.33 24.71
C ARG A 143 12.96 2.29 25.74
N ILE A 144 12.55 1.11 25.31
CA ILE A 144 12.28 -0.04 26.20
C ILE A 144 13.27 -1.15 25.86
N GLY A 145 14.37 -1.19 26.60
CA GLY A 145 15.45 -2.16 26.44
C GLY A 145 15.37 -3.33 27.44
N LYS A 146 16.45 -4.12 27.50
CA LYS A 146 16.54 -5.29 28.41
C LYS A 146 16.37 -4.96 29.89
N ARG A 147 16.73 -3.74 30.29
CA ARG A 147 16.67 -3.28 31.68
C ARG A 147 15.36 -2.59 32.05
N GLY A 148 14.44 -2.39 31.08
CA GLY A 148 13.20 -1.66 31.23
C GLY A 148 13.17 -0.42 30.36
N ILE A 149 12.30 0.54 30.73
CA ILE A 149 12.17 1.82 30.03
C ILE A 149 13.22 2.82 30.51
N GLU A 150 13.82 3.53 29.59
CA GLU A 150 14.80 4.58 29.86
C GLU A 150 14.38 5.85 29.12
N PHE A 151 14.32 6.99 29.84
CA PHE A 151 14.15 8.33 29.26
C PHE A 151 15.49 9.04 29.18
N ILE A 152 15.70 9.76 28.08
CA ILE A 152 16.93 10.46 27.77
C ILE A 152 16.56 11.86 27.30
N ASP A 153 17.08 12.88 27.99
CA ASP A 153 16.92 14.26 27.57
C ASP A 153 17.54 14.50 26.21
N ALA A 154 16.78 15.06 25.27
CA ALA A 154 17.22 15.20 23.88
C ALA A 154 18.28 16.30 23.66
N ALA A 155 18.39 17.27 24.59
CA ALA A 155 19.36 18.35 24.48
C ALA A 155 20.71 18.00 25.11
N THR A 156 20.67 17.31 26.27
CA THR A 156 21.86 16.99 27.05
C THR A 156 22.39 15.58 26.83
N TYR A 157 21.57 14.71 26.24
CA TYR A 157 21.80 13.25 26.09
C TYR A 157 21.98 12.52 27.43
N CYS A 158 21.54 13.14 28.52
CA CYS A 158 21.59 12.54 29.84
C CYS A 158 20.31 11.75 30.14
N GLY A 159 20.45 10.62 30.85
CA GLY A 159 19.30 9.84 31.27
C GLY A 159 18.51 10.53 32.38
N ASP A 160 17.18 10.63 32.26
CA ASP A 160 16.28 10.98 33.35
C ASP A 160 16.01 9.74 34.19
N THR A 161 16.76 9.57 35.26
CA THR A 161 16.68 8.41 36.14
C THR A 161 15.38 8.37 36.92
N GLN A 162 14.81 9.52 37.30
CA GLN A 162 13.58 9.60 38.07
C GLN A 162 12.37 9.22 37.21
N LYS A 163 12.23 9.83 36.06
CA LYS A 163 11.15 9.52 35.10
C LYS A 163 11.24 8.06 34.66
N SER A 164 12.44 7.59 34.28
CA SER A 164 12.68 6.19 33.92
C SER A 164 12.20 5.22 34.98
N ARG A 165 12.52 5.47 36.27
CA ARG A 165 12.10 4.62 37.40
C ARG A 165 10.58 4.59 37.54
N ILE A 166 9.91 5.73 37.51
CA ILE A 166 8.45 5.83 37.67
C ILE A 166 7.74 5.06 36.56
N PHE A 167 8.19 5.21 35.31
CA PHE A 167 7.59 4.51 34.17
C PHE A 167 7.92 3.00 34.17
N ASP A 168 9.11 2.59 34.60
CA ASP A 168 9.48 1.19 34.71
C ASP A 168 8.70 0.48 35.80
N GLU A 169 8.49 1.12 36.98
CA GLU A 169 7.64 0.63 38.05
C GLU A 169 6.20 0.41 37.56
N ALA A 170 5.61 1.39 36.86
CA ALA A 170 4.26 1.27 36.30
C ALA A 170 4.13 0.15 35.26
N LEU A 171 5.13 -0.04 34.40
CA LEU A 171 5.16 -1.16 33.46
C LEU A 171 5.23 -2.51 34.19
N ARG A 172 6.07 -2.64 35.21
CA ARG A 172 6.20 -3.88 36.02
C ARG A 172 4.93 -4.19 36.81
N GLU A 173 4.32 -3.17 37.41
CA GLU A 173 3.04 -3.30 38.12
C GLU A 173 1.92 -3.78 37.20
N ALA A 174 1.89 -3.29 35.95
CA ALA A 174 0.97 -3.79 34.93
C ALA A 174 1.31 -5.21 34.43
N GLY A 175 2.46 -5.79 34.87
CA GLY A 175 2.90 -7.11 34.49
C GLY A 175 3.76 -7.19 33.22
N PHE A 176 4.23 -6.07 32.71
CA PHE A 176 5.13 -6.04 31.56
C PHE A 176 6.48 -6.69 31.86
N ARG A 177 6.99 -7.49 30.93
CA ARG A 177 8.33 -8.10 31.00
C ARG A 177 9.24 -7.59 29.89
N ALA A 178 10.23 -6.81 30.28
CA ALA A 178 11.27 -6.32 29.38
C ALA A 178 12.12 -7.46 28.77
N PRO A 179 12.68 -7.26 27.57
CA PRO A 179 12.53 -6.09 26.73
C PRO A 179 11.18 -6.04 26.00
N ALA A 180 10.82 -4.89 25.43
CA ALA A 180 9.79 -4.87 24.42
C ALA A 180 10.30 -5.64 23.19
N ARG A 181 9.50 -6.59 22.69
CA ARG A 181 9.76 -7.26 21.41
C ARG A 181 9.50 -6.32 20.24
N ASP A 182 8.41 -5.58 20.34
CA ASP A 182 7.97 -4.60 19.36
C ASP A 182 7.26 -3.44 20.05
N SER A 183 7.32 -2.25 19.46
CA SER A 183 6.58 -1.07 19.89
C SER A 183 5.94 -0.38 18.70
N PHE A 184 4.71 0.11 18.86
CA PHE A 184 3.91 0.71 17.80
C PHE A 184 3.28 2.01 18.30
N GLY A 185 3.36 3.07 17.53
CA GLY A 185 2.78 4.36 17.84
C GLY A 185 2.81 5.27 16.61
N ILE A 186 2.27 6.48 16.76
CA ILE A 186 2.34 7.52 15.73
C ILE A 186 3.06 8.73 16.33
N PRO A 187 4.39 8.76 16.34
CA PRO A 187 5.16 9.84 16.92
C PRO A 187 5.11 11.09 16.02
N SER A 188 4.04 11.87 16.13
CA SER A 188 3.84 13.08 15.35
C SER A 188 3.27 14.21 16.21
N PRO A 189 3.83 15.43 16.14
CA PRO A 189 3.27 16.60 16.82
C PRO A 189 2.01 17.13 16.13
N ILE A 190 1.70 16.67 14.92
CA ILE A 190 0.54 17.13 14.14
C ILE A 190 -0.69 16.29 14.52
N LYS A 191 -1.08 16.34 15.81
CA LYS A 191 -2.24 15.64 16.34
C LYS A 191 -2.95 16.51 17.37
N SER A 192 -4.27 16.33 17.51
CA SER A 192 -5.04 16.99 18.57
C SER A 192 -4.83 16.35 19.94
N ARG A 193 -4.43 15.05 19.94
CA ARG A 193 -4.21 14.20 21.12
C ARG A 193 -3.21 13.12 20.75
N ASP A 194 -2.45 12.63 21.71
CA ASP A 194 -1.61 11.46 21.55
C ASP A 194 -2.23 10.23 22.21
N ASP A 195 -2.24 9.12 21.49
CA ASP A 195 -2.68 7.82 22.03
C ASP A 195 -1.48 6.92 22.41
N GLY A 196 -0.31 7.49 22.68
CA GLY A 196 0.88 6.81 23.18
C GLY A 196 1.39 5.67 22.31
N TYR A 197 1.82 4.59 22.98
CA TYR A 197 2.43 3.44 22.31
C TYR A 197 1.82 2.12 22.75
N PHE A 198 1.70 1.22 21.79
CA PHE A 198 1.41 -0.19 22.03
C PHE A 198 2.72 -0.95 22.02
N ALA A 199 3.05 -1.64 23.13
CA ALA A 199 4.27 -2.41 23.27
C ALA A 199 3.94 -3.90 23.47
N VAL A 200 4.63 -4.75 22.73
CA VAL A 200 4.58 -6.21 22.91
C VAL A 200 5.75 -6.63 23.78
N ASP A 201 5.48 -7.24 24.92
CA ASP A 201 6.50 -7.66 25.87
C ASP A 201 7.27 -8.92 25.43
N ALA A 202 8.29 -9.31 26.14
CA ALA A 202 9.11 -10.49 25.85
C ALA A 202 8.30 -11.81 25.79
N ARG A 203 7.10 -11.86 26.37
CA ARG A 203 6.19 -13.02 26.34
C ARG A 203 5.14 -12.94 25.22
N GLY A 204 5.10 -11.83 24.44
CA GLY A 204 4.10 -11.60 23.41
C GLY A 204 2.80 -10.98 23.93
N LYS A 205 2.75 -10.51 25.18
CA LYS A 205 1.59 -9.80 25.73
C LYS A 205 1.60 -8.34 25.31
N LEU A 206 0.41 -7.80 25.02
CA LEU A 206 0.21 -6.43 24.55
C LEU A 206 -0.06 -5.49 25.72
N PHE A 207 0.61 -4.35 25.70
CA PHE A 207 0.45 -3.27 26.66
C PHE A 207 0.24 -1.95 25.94
N HIS A 208 -0.59 -1.08 26.48
CA HIS A 208 -0.75 0.29 26.05
C HIS A 208 -0.10 1.22 27.06
N LEU A 209 0.85 2.03 26.62
CA LEU A 209 1.61 3.00 27.40
C LEU A 209 1.21 4.41 26.97
N LEU A 210 0.71 5.20 27.91
CA LEU A 210 0.37 6.61 27.78
C LEU A 210 1.15 7.43 28.80
N MET A 211 1.36 8.70 28.49
CA MET A 211 1.76 9.72 29.46
C MET A 211 0.58 10.68 29.65
N VAL A 212 0.13 10.84 30.90
CA VAL A 212 -1.00 11.70 31.27
C VAL A 212 -0.60 12.54 32.46
N HIS A 213 -0.51 13.86 32.31
CA HIS A 213 0.01 14.81 33.30
C HIS A 213 1.39 14.39 33.82
N ASP A 214 2.32 14.12 32.87
CA ASP A 214 3.69 13.65 33.11
C ASP A 214 3.79 12.30 33.85
N ALA A 215 2.68 11.62 34.10
CA ALA A 215 2.64 10.32 34.78
C ALA A 215 2.31 9.17 33.81
N PRO A 216 2.88 7.97 34.05
CA PRO A 216 2.58 6.80 33.25
C PRO A 216 1.15 6.30 33.46
N ARG A 217 0.51 5.92 32.37
CA ARG A 217 -0.71 5.13 32.34
C ARG A 217 -0.43 3.87 31.53
N VAL A 218 -0.41 2.73 32.19
CA VAL A 218 -0.14 1.43 31.55
C VAL A 218 -1.37 0.55 31.68
N LYS A 219 -1.81 0.02 30.53
CA LYS A 219 -2.92 -0.93 30.48
C LYS A 219 -2.46 -2.22 29.80
N ALA A 220 -2.51 -3.33 30.50
CA ALA A 220 -2.39 -4.65 29.90
C ALA A 220 -3.64 -4.95 29.06
N ILE A 221 -3.43 -5.46 27.84
CA ILE A 221 -4.50 -5.87 26.93
C ILE A 221 -4.44 -7.39 26.84
N ASP A 222 -5.55 -8.04 27.17
CA ASP A 222 -5.61 -9.49 27.16
C ASP A 222 -5.71 -10.01 25.73
N ASN A 223 -4.59 -10.56 25.22
CA ASN A 223 -4.50 -11.21 23.93
C ASN A 223 -4.11 -12.68 24.13
N ASP A 224 -4.88 -13.57 23.53
CA ASP A 224 -4.67 -15.03 23.49
C ASP A 224 -4.05 -15.52 22.18
N PHE A 225 -3.64 -14.59 21.32
CA PHE A 225 -3.06 -14.83 20.01
C PHE A 225 -1.70 -14.14 19.85
N GLU A 226 -0.91 -14.63 18.91
CA GLU A 226 0.35 -14.02 18.54
C GLU A 226 0.14 -12.76 17.68
N ILE A 227 0.87 -11.70 18.00
CA ILE A 227 0.84 -10.43 17.27
C ILE A 227 1.97 -10.42 16.24
N LYS A 228 1.58 -10.33 14.96
CA LYS A 228 2.51 -10.16 13.83
C LYS A 228 2.83 -8.70 13.58
N GLN A 229 1.80 -7.87 13.54
CA GLN A 229 1.89 -6.45 13.18
C GLN A 229 0.73 -5.68 13.82
N ILE A 230 0.95 -4.40 14.08
CA ILE A 230 -0.09 -3.48 14.53
C ILE A 230 -0.11 -2.27 13.59
N LYS A 231 -1.30 -1.78 13.24
CA LYS A 231 -1.50 -0.51 12.58
C LYS A 231 -2.25 0.43 13.49
N CYS A 232 -1.52 1.38 14.07
CA CYS A 232 -2.12 2.45 14.87
C CYS A 232 -2.86 3.44 14.00
N HIS A 233 -3.88 4.07 14.56
CA HIS A 233 -4.67 5.11 13.92
C HIS A 233 -4.46 6.46 14.59
N VAL A 234 -4.76 7.52 13.86
CA VAL A 234 -4.95 8.85 14.48
C VAL A 234 -6.13 8.80 15.44
N PRO A 235 -6.17 9.63 16.49
CA PRO A 235 -7.21 9.60 17.51
C PRO A 235 -8.64 9.50 16.95
N GLY A 236 -9.39 8.52 17.42
CA GLY A 236 -10.75 8.20 16.96
C GLY A 236 -11.39 7.12 17.85
N GLU A 237 -12.31 6.32 17.32
CA GLU A 237 -12.97 5.22 18.02
C GLU A 237 -12.11 3.94 18.09
N ILE A 238 -11.13 3.80 17.20
CA ILE A 238 -10.25 2.63 17.09
C ILE A 238 -8.82 3.09 17.38
N TYR A 239 -8.18 2.50 18.38
CA TYR A 239 -6.76 2.71 18.64
C TYR A 239 -5.90 2.12 17.54
N CYS A 240 -6.10 0.85 17.25
CA CYS A 240 -5.29 0.15 16.27
C CYS A 240 -5.99 -1.08 15.70
N HIS A 241 -5.47 -1.55 14.55
CA HIS A 241 -5.76 -2.89 14.04
C HIS A 241 -4.56 -3.80 14.29
N ILE A 242 -4.83 -5.03 14.73
CA ILE A 242 -3.82 -6.04 15.05
C ILE A 242 -3.92 -7.19 14.06
N PHE A 243 -2.80 -7.56 13.47
CA PHE A 243 -2.69 -8.69 12.54
C PHE A 243 -1.98 -9.86 13.22
N THR A 244 -2.55 -11.04 13.10
CA THR A 244 -1.92 -12.29 13.53
C THR A 244 -1.01 -12.87 12.43
N PRO A 245 -0.16 -13.86 12.71
CA PRO A 245 0.62 -14.56 11.69
C PRO A 245 -0.23 -15.14 10.54
N ASP A 246 -1.44 -15.61 10.85
CA ASP A 246 -2.39 -16.16 9.88
C ASP A 246 -3.20 -15.06 9.16
N ASN A 247 -2.82 -13.79 9.37
CA ASN A 247 -3.50 -12.60 8.85
C ASN A 247 -4.96 -12.45 9.31
N GLU A 248 -5.33 -13.04 10.44
CA GLU A 248 -6.56 -12.64 11.12
C GLU A 248 -6.44 -11.18 11.57
N LEU A 249 -7.55 -10.47 11.55
CA LEU A 249 -7.59 -9.04 11.84
C LEU A 249 -8.45 -8.77 13.06
N TYR A 250 -7.90 -8.03 14.00
CA TYR A 250 -8.59 -7.55 15.20
C TYR A 250 -8.61 -6.02 15.22
N ALA A 251 -9.66 -5.42 15.76
CA ALA A 251 -9.75 -4.00 16.07
C ALA A 251 -9.71 -3.82 17.57
N LEU A 252 -8.79 -2.99 18.06
CA LEU A 252 -8.74 -2.56 19.45
C LEU A 252 -9.41 -1.20 19.56
N LEU A 253 -10.51 -1.14 20.30
CA LEU A 253 -11.30 0.07 20.49
C LEU A 253 -10.75 0.94 21.63
N THR A 254 -11.19 2.18 21.72
CA THR A 254 -10.72 3.12 22.75
C THR A 254 -11.22 2.81 24.16
N ASP A 255 -12.21 1.93 24.30
CA ASP A 255 -12.64 1.33 25.58
C ASP A 255 -11.86 0.07 25.95
N TYR A 256 -10.82 -0.28 25.16
CA TYR A 256 -10.02 -1.50 25.27
C TYR A 256 -10.76 -2.79 24.89
N THR A 257 -11.93 -2.69 24.28
CA THR A 257 -12.59 -3.87 23.72
C THR A 257 -11.82 -4.36 22.49
N LEU A 258 -11.46 -5.62 22.48
CA LEU A 258 -10.78 -6.28 21.37
C LEU A 258 -11.81 -7.07 20.55
N LYS A 259 -12.01 -6.66 19.29
CA LYS A 259 -12.98 -7.27 18.37
C LYS A 259 -12.27 -8.05 17.28
N LYS A 260 -12.50 -9.36 17.17
CA LYS A 260 -12.10 -10.14 16.00
C LYS A 260 -13.00 -9.78 14.84
N LEU A 261 -12.41 -9.42 13.70
CA LEU A 261 -13.18 -9.03 12.52
C LEU A 261 -13.57 -10.27 11.69
N PRO A 262 -14.82 -10.35 11.19
CA PRO A 262 -15.30 -11.47 10.38
C PRO A 262 -14.76 -11.37 8.93
N ILE A 263 -13.45 -11.27 8.79
CA ILE A 263 -12.74 -11.14 7.51
C ILE A 263 -12.06 -12.47 7.20
N GLY A 264 -12.34 -13.03 6.03
CA GLY A 264 -11.77 -14.30 5.59
C GLY A 264 -10.30 -14.21 5.23
N LYS A 265 -9.77 -15.27 4.59
CA LYS A 265 -8.38 -15.31 4.14
C LYS A 265 -8.02 -14.05 3.35
N ASN A 266 -6.86 -13.49 3.65
CA ASN A 266 -6.41 -12.24 3.08
C ASN A 266 -4.87 -12.16 3.08
N ASN A 267 -4.33 -11.13 2.44
CA ASN A 267 -2.89 -10.89 2.34
C ASN A 267 -2.36 -9.87 3.39
N GLY A 268 -3.17 -9.50 4.37
CA GLY A 268 -2.82 -8.50 5.38
C GLY A 268 -2.78 -7.06 4.87
N ARG A 269 -3.39 -6.78 3.70
CA ARG A 269 -3.38 -5.45 3.08
C ARG A 269 -4.80 -5.02 2.75
N PHE A 270 -5.27 -3.98 3.43
CA PHE A 270 -6.62 -3.47 3.24
C PHE A 270 -6.64 -1.97 3.02
N MET A 271 -7.62 -1.51 2.24
CA MET A 271 -8.12 -0.15 2.32
C MET A 271 -9.33 -0.18 3.25
N LEU A 272 -9.21 0.45 4.41
CA LEU A 272 -10.33 0.69 5.31
C LEU A 272 -10.99 2.01 4.94
N THR A 273 -12.30 1.97 4.71
CA THR A 273 -13.15 3.15 4.65
C THR A 273 -14.21 2.99 5.73
N TYR A 274 -14.31 3.95 6.63
CA TYR A 274 -15.38 3.97 7.61
C TYR A 274 -16.06 5.33 7.66
N ASN A 275 -17.33 5.28 7.88
CA ASN A 275 -18.19 6.42 8.06
C ASN A 275 -19.11 6.20 9.28
N ARG A 276 -20.11 7.06 9.47
CA ARG A 276 -21.04 6.96 10.57
C ARG A 276 -21.86 5.65 10.57
N TYR A 277 -22.00 4.98 9.41
CA TYR A 277 -22.91 3.86 9.21
C TYR A 277 -22.20 2.52 9.07
N PHE A 278 -21.11 2.48 8.30
CA PHE A 278 -20.44 1.25 7.91
C PHE A 278 -18.91 1.36 8.01
N ARG A 279 -18.29 0.18 8.13
CA ARG A 279 -16.85 -0.03 8.02
C ARG A 279 -16.59 -0.98 6.88
N SER A 280 -15.96 -0.50 5.81
CA SER A 280 -15.64 -1.29 4.63
C SER A 280 -14.16 -1.64 4.60
N TYR A 281 -13.85 -2.92 4.59
CA TYR A 281 -12.49 -3.47 4.50
C TYR A 281 -12.28 -4.05 3.11
N LYS A 282 -11.62 -3.31 2.25
CA LYS A 282 -11.31 -3.75 0.89
C LYS A 282 -9.92 -4.37 0.85
N ASN A 283 -9.84 -5.69 0.66
CA ASN A 283 -8.59 -6.40 0.50
C ASN A 283 -7.92 -6.03 -0.82
N LEU A 284 -6.61 -5.72 -0.77
CA LEU A 284 -5.82 -5.27 -1.92
C LEU A 284 -4.95 -6.44 -2.42
N GLU A 285 -5.53 -7.32 -3.21
CA GLU A 285 -4.83 -8.39 -3.90
C GLU A 285 -4.46 -7.96 -5.33
N GLN A 286 -3.52 -8.69 -5.94
CA GLN A 286 -3.07 -8.37 -7.30
C GLN A 286 -4.16 -8.65 -8.34
N ASP A 287 -4.88 -9.76 -8.17
CA ASP A 287 -5.77 -10.35 -9.18
C ASP A 287 -7.23 -10.28 -8.79
N SER A 288 -7.49 -9.92 -7.53
CA SER A 288 -8.84 -9.83 -6.99
C SER A 288 -8.98 -8.65 -6.04
N SER A 289 -10.19 -8.20 -5.84
CA SER A 289 -10.52 -7.24 -4.81
C SER A 289 -11.75 -7.74 -4.08
N THR A 290 -11.59 -8.06 -2.81
CA THR A 290 -12.70 -8.46 -1.94
C THR A 290 -12.98 -7.32 -0.96
N MET A 291 -14.24 -6.91 -0.87
CA MET A 291 -14.68 -5.93 0.11
C MET A 291 -15.60 -6.60 1.11
N TYR A 292 -15.29 -6.44 2.38
CA TYR A 292 -16.12 -6.84 3.52
C TYR A 292 -16.75 -5.57 4.09
N VAL A 293 -18.06 -5.57 4.24
CA VAL A 293 -18.81 -4.46 4.84
C VAL A 293 -19.31 -4.90 6.19
N LEU A 294 -18.97 -4.15 7.20
CA LEU A 294 -19.36 -4.37 8.59
C LEU A 294 -20.19 -3.18 9.07
N ASP A 295 -21.07 -3.42 10.03
CA ASP A 295 -21.78 -2.37 10.73
C ASP A 295 -20.88 -1.65 11.76
N ARG A 296 -21.45 -0.75 12.55
CA ARG A 296 -20.71 -0.02 13.58
C ARG A 296 -20.14 -0.92 14.68
N ASP A 297 -20.81 -2.02 14.96
CA ASP A 297 -20.43 -2.97 16.01
C ASP A 297 -19.54 -4.10 15.49
N PHE A 298 -19.08 -3.97 14.23
CA PHE A 298 -18.27 -4.95 13.50
C PHE A 298 -19.02 -6.24 13.14
N GLY A 299 -20.34 -6.22 13.17
CA GLY A 299 -21.18 -7.30 12.63
C GLY A 299 -21.07 -7.34 11.08
N PRO A 300 -21.06 -8.53 10.46
CA PRO A 300 -21.00 -8.66 9.00
C PRO A 300 -22.31 -8.21 8.37
N VAL A 301 -22.21 -7.27 7.40
CA VAL A 301 -23.36 -6.77 6.63
C VAL A 301 -23.41 -7.42 5.24
N ASP A 302 -22.31 -7.32 4.49
CA ASP A 302 -22.24 -7.89 3.14
C ASP A 302 -20.77 -8.11 2.72
N ARG A 303 -20.60 -8.91 1.65
CA ARG A 303 -19.30 -9.20 1.05
C ARG A 303 -19.41 -9.31 -0.46
N CYS A 304 -18.47 -8.72 -1.16
CA CYS A 304 -18.35 -8.90 -2.60
C CYS A 304 -16.89 -9.09 -3.00
N ALA A 305 -16.66 -10.01 -3.93
CA ALA A 305 -15.34 -10.24 -4.52
C ALA A 305 -15.44 -10.04 -6.03
N ILE A 306 -14.46 -9.34 -6.60
CA ILE A 306 -14.34 -9.14 -8.04
C ILE A 306 -12.93 -9.52 -8.50
N ALA A 307 -12.83 -10.07 -9.71
CA ALA A 307 -11.57 -10.14 -10.40
C ALA A 307 -11.14 -8.73 -10.79
N VAL A 308 -9.87 -8.41 -10.58
CA VAL A 308 -9.29 -7.13 -10.99
C VAL A 308 -8.55 -7.36 -12.29
N ASN A 309 -9.01 -6.71 -13.36
CA ASN A 309 -8.27 -6.67 -14.60
C ASN A 309 -7.01 -5.85 -14.38
N ASN A 310 -5.90 -6.54 -14.11
CA ASN A 310 -4.61 -5.91 -13.98
C ASN A 310 -3.78 -6.22 -15.23
N TYR A 311 -3.10 -5.21 -15.78
CA TYR A 311 -2.16 -5.41 -16.88
C TYR A 311 -1.20 -6.57 -16.61
N ARG A 312 -0.72 -6.72 -15.37
CA ARG A 312 0.22 -7.80 -14.97
C ARG A 312 -0.30 -9.21 -15.24
N ASN A 313 -1.62 -9.40 -15.25
CA ASN A 313 -2.26 -10.70 -15.49
C ASN A 313 -2.70 -10.87 -16.96
N SER A 314 -2.40 -9.88 -17.79
CA SER A 314 -2.74 -9.94 -19.21
C SER A 314 -1.73 -10.76 -20.00
N PRO A 315 -2.15 -11.38 -21.13
CA PRO A 315 -1.20 -12.00 -22.06
C PRO A 315 -0.12 -11.03 -22.55
N ALA A 316 -0.43 -9.73 -22.60
CA ALA A 316 0.51 -8.70 -22.99
C ALA A 316 1.63 -8.51 -21.95
N ALA A 317 1.32 -8.57 -20.66
CA ALA A 317 2.35 -8.54 -19.61
C ALA A 317 3.25 -9.77 -19.66
N ALA A 318 2.66 -10.94 -19.88
CA ALA A 318 3.44 -12.17 -20.08
C ALA A 318 4.34 -12.10 -21.32
N ALA A 319 3.91 -11.43 -22.38
CA ALA A 319 4.73 -11.16 -23.56
C ALA A 319 5.83 -10.12 -23.25
N GLU A 320 5.52 -9.04 -22.54
CA GLU A 320 6.50 -8.04 -22.07
C GLU A 320 7.65 -8.72 -21.32
N GLU A 321 7.32 -9.56 -20.34
CA GLU A 321 8.30 -10.29 -19.53
C GLU A 321 9.14 -11.30 -20.31
N ARG A 322 8.66 -11.81 -21.42
CA ARG A 322 9.44 -12.72 -22.28
C ARG A 322 10.31 -12.00 -23.30
N ILE A 323 9.83 -10.88 -23.83
CA ILE A 323 10.49 -10.14 -24.92
C ILE A 323 11.64 -9.27 -24.39
N PHE A 324 11.44 -8.60 -23.26
CA PHE A 324 12.38 -7.62 -22.74
C PHE A 324 13.25 -8.21 -21.63
N PRO A 325 14.57 -8.35 -21.82
CA PRO A 325 15.46 -8.97 -20.84
C PRO A 325 15.63 -8.16 -19.55
N PHE A 326 15.46 -6.85 -19.63
CA PHE A 326 15.46 -5.91 -18.50
C PHE A 326 14.71 -4.65 -18.84
N ARG A 327 14.38 -3.86 -17.83
CA ARG A 327 13.88 -2.49 -17.98
C ARG A 327 14.69 -1.53 -17.13
N ILE A 328 14.77 -0.29 -17.54
CA ILE A 328 15.40 0.78 -16.77
C ILE A 328 14.30 1.67 -16.20
N MET A 329 14.29 1.85 -14.89
CA MET A 329 13.36 2.76 -14.21
C MET A 329 14.08 3.99 -13.71
N LEU A 330 13.44 5.16 -13.85
CA LEU A 330 13.85 6.39 -13.19
C LEU A 330 13.18 6.46 -11.82
N THR A 331 13.97 6.53 -10.76
CA THR A 331 13.43 6.67 -9.40
C THR A 331 13.04 8.13 -9.14
N PRO A 332 11.76 8.42 -8.86
CA PRO A 332 11.33 9.78 -8.51
C PRO A 332 12.07 10.26 -7.25
N GLY A 333 12.66 11.45 -7.33
CA GLY A 333 13.33 12.10 -6.20
C GLY A 333 14.85 12.05 -6.20
N TYR A 334 15.47 11.03 -6.81
CA TYR A 334 16.95 10.91 -6.82
C TYR A 334 17.59 10.90 -8.21
N ALA A 335 16.80 10.99 -9.28
CA ALA A 335 17.25 10.92 -10.68
C ALA A 335 18.20 9.74 -10.99
N HIS A 336 18.04 8.62 -10.29
CA HIS A 336 18.83 7.40 -10.53
C HIS A 336 18.12 6.48 -11.52
N PHE A 337 18.90 5.98 -12.50
CA PHE A 337 18.47 4.93 -13.41
C PHE A 337 18.79 3.56 -12.79
N ILE A 338 17.77 2.78 -12.49
CA ILE A 338 17.92 1.45 -11.93
C ILE A 338 17.56 0.42 -12.98
N PRO A 339 18.52 -0.43 -13.43
CA PRO A 339 18.21 -1.57 -14.28
C PRO A 339 17.51 -2.64 -13.43
N ILE A 340 16.31 -3.02 -13.84
CA ILE A 340 15.54 -4.11 -13.23
C ILE A 340 15.59 -5.30 -14.17
N PRO A 341 16.30 -6.37 -13.81
CA PRO A 341 16.34 -7.58 -14.63
C PRO A 341 14.96 -8.24 -14.64
N ASN A 342 14.67 -8.92 -15.72
CA ASN A 342 13.42 -9.67 -15.82
C ASN A 342 13.47 -10.91 -14.89
N PRO A 343 12.45 -11.16 -14.06
CA PRO A 343 12.39 -12.31 -13.16
C PRO A 343 12.13 -13.63 -13.88
N VAL A 344 11.63 -13.60 -15.12
CA VAL A 344 11.27 -14.80 -15.89
C VAL A 344 12.52 -15.41 -16.52
N ARG A 345 12.88 -16.63 -16.09
CA ARG A 345 14.07 -17.36 -16.61
C ARG A 345 14.00 -17.69 -18.12
N GLN A 346 12.86 -17.57 -18.77
CA GLN A 346 12.65 -17.93 -20.18
C GLN A 346 13.07 -16.84 -21.18
N PHE A 347 13.48 -15.66 -20.74
CA PHE A 347 13.91 -14.58 -21.64
C PHE A 347 15.10 -14.97 -22.53
N TRP A 348 15.95 -15.92 -22.10
CA TRP A 348 17.07 -16.41 -22.87
C TRP A 348 16.67 -17.09 -24.20
N LEU A 349 15.48 -17.71 -24.25
CA LEU A 349 14.96 -18.31 -25.50
C LEU A 349 14.68 -17.23 -26.55
N VAL A 350 14.15 -16.09 -26.11
CA VAL A 350 13.89 -14.95 -26.99
C VAL A 350 15.20 -14.28 -27.40
N ASN A 351 16.16 -14.18 -26.50
CA ASN A 351 17.50 -13.70 -26.84
C ASN A 351 18.19 -14.61 -27.88
N LEU A 352 18.06 -15.91 -27.73
CA LEU A 352 18.55 -16.88 -28.69
C LEU A 352 17.87 -16.69 -30.07
N PHE A 353 16.55 -16.51 -30.08
CA PHE A 353 15.80 -16.22 -31.32
C PHE A 353 16.35 -14.97 -32.03
N PHE A 354 16.53 -13.85 -31.32
CA PHE A 354 17.08 -12.63 -31.92
C PHE A 354 18.52 -12.80 -32.38
N THR A 355 19.33 -13.61 -31.69
CA THR A 355 20.69 -13.93 -32.10
C THR A 355 20.72 -14.74 -33.40
N LEU A 356 19.86 -15.75 -33.52
CA LEU A 356 19.71 -16.52 -34.75
C LEU A 356 19.17 -15.66 -35.89
N LEU A 357 18.21 -14.79 -35.61
CA LEU A 357 17.68 -13.83 -36.58
C LEU A 357 18.77 -12.87 -37.10
N LEU A 358 19.64 -12.39 -36.19
CA LEU A 358 20.78 -11.55 -36.57
C LEU A 358 21.75 -12.31 -37.50
N LEU A 359 22.02 -13.58 -37.23
CA LEU A 359 22.84 -14.43 -38.12
C LEU A 359 22.23 -14.54 -39.51
N VAL A 360 20.92 -14.77 -39.61
CA VAL A 360 20.22 -14.84 -40.90
C VAL A 360 20.31 -13.50 -41.65
N VAL A 361 20.04 -12.37 -40.96
CA VAL A 361 20.14 -11.02 -41.57
C VAL A 361 21.56 -10.74 -42.06
N LYS A 362 22.57 -11.06 -41.25
CA LYS A 362 23.97 -10.88 -41.68
C LYS A 362 24.34 -11.77 -42.88
N ARG A 363 23.85 -12.99 -42.91
CA ARG A 363 24.09 -13.91 -44.03
C ARG A 363 23.41 -13.43 -45.34
N LEU A 364 22.18 -12.96 -45.23
CA LEU A 364 21.44 -12.37 -46.39
C LEU A 364 22.14 -11.12 -46.94
N ASN A 365 22.71 -10.29 -46.08
CA ASN A 365 23.47 -9.10 -46.45
C ASN A 365 24.92 -9.41 -46.89
N ARG A 366 25.25 -10.69 -47.10
CA ARG A 366 26.58 -11.15 -47.55
C ARG A 366 27.74 -10.67 -46.66
N CYS A 367 27.50 -10.39 -45.39
CA CYS A 367 28.55 -10.04 -44.46
C CYS A 367 29.44 -11.27 -44.11
N ARG A 368 30.76 -11.07 -44.10
CA ARG A 368 31.68 -12.11 -43.62
C ARG A 368 31.49 -12.31 -42.13
N LEU A 369 31.13 -13.53 -41.68
CA LEU A 369 30.83 -13.86 -40.28
C LEU A 369 32.08 -14.14 -39.41
N THR A 370 33.28 -14.03 -40.01
CA THR A 370 34.54 -14.49 -39.39
C THR A 370 35.37 -13.42 -38.69
N GLY A 371 34.86 -12.19 -38.54
CA GLY A 371 35.60 -11.09 -37.86
C GLY A 371 35.26 -10.96 -36.39
N ALA A 372 36.20 -10.50 -35.57
CA ALA A 372 36.01 -10.26 -34.15
C ALA A 372 34.80 -9.32 -33.84
N PHE A 373 34.55 -8.36 -34.70
CA PHE A 373 33.42 -7.44 -34.58
C PHE A 373 32.05 -8.12 -34.72
N HIS A 374 31.97 -9.18 -35.55
CA HIS A 374 30.74 -9.96 -35.68
C HIS A 374 30.44 -10.80 -34.47
N LEU A 375 31.48 -11.31 -33.78
CA LEU A 375 31.34 -12.03 -32.51
C LEU A 375 30.83 -11.10 -31.42
N VAL A 376 31.29 -9.85 -31.37
CA VAL A 376 30.82 -8.83 -30.43
C VAL A 376 29.34 -8.51 -30.66
N ASP A 377 28.91 -8.35 -31.93
CA ASP A 377 27.51 -8.10 -32.27
C ASP A 377 26.61 -9.26 -31.84
N LEU A 378 27.03 -10.49 -32.06
CA LEU A 378 26.32 -11.70 -31.62
C LEU A 378 26.26 -11.80 -30.11
N ALA A 379 27.37 -11.53 -29.43
CA ALA A 379 27.42 -11.53 -27.96
C ALA A 379 26.50 -10.47 -27.35
N LEU A 380 26.51 -9.27 -27.91
CA LEU A 380 25.58 -8.21 -27.47
C LEU A 380 24.13 -8.59 -27.67
N THR A 381 23.80 -9.22 -28.81
CA THR A 381 22.42 -9.68 -29.06
C THR A 381 22.04 -10.86 -28.16
N ALA A 382 22.95 -11.79 -27.90
CA ALA A 382 22.71 -12.92 -27.01
C ALA A 382 22.45 -12.47 -25.54
N VAL A 383 23.17 -11.45 -25.09
CA VAL A 383 23.00 -10.90 -23.73
C VAL A 383 21.79 -9.98 -23.62
N PHE A 384 21.62 -9.05 -24.56
CA PHE A 384 20.64 -7.96 -24.50
C PHE A 384 19.39 -8.19 -25.37
N GLY A 385 19.27 -9.35 -26.03
CA GLY A 385 18.10 -9.75 -26.80
C GLY A 385 17.70 -8.74 -27.86
N ILE A 386 16.41 -8.33 -27.82
CA ILE A 386 15.84 -7.38 -28.77
C ILE A 386 16.59 -6.02 -28.80
N TYR A 387 17.09 -5.57 -27.65
CA TYR A 387 17.82 -4.31 -27.57
C TYR A 387 19.16 -4.39 -28.32
N GLY A 388 19.90 -5.48 -28.08
CA GLY A 388 21.14 -5.75 -28.80
C GLY A 388 20.93 -5.90 -30.28
N PHE A 389 19.89 -6.62 -30.70
CA PHE A 389 19.50 -6.80 -32.09
C PHE A 389 19.24 -5.47 -32.80
N ILE A 390 18.38 -4.62 -32.21
CA ILE A 390 18.05 -3.30 -32.79
C ILE A 390 19.29 -2.40 -32.83
N ALA A 391 20.05 -2.33 -31.74
CA ALA A 391 21.23 -1.47 -31.64
C ALA A 391 22.30 -1.84 -32.68
N VAL A 392 22.54 -3.13 -32.91
CA VAL A 392 23.49 -3.63 -33.92
C VAL A 392 23.00 -3.39 -35.34
N LEU A 393 21.69 -3.46 -35.59
CA LEU A 393 21.14 -3.11 -36.93
C LEU A 393 21.28 -1.63 -37.25
N ILE A 394 21.12 -0.75 -36.24
CA ILE A 394 21.27 0.70 -36.41
C ILE A 394 22.75 1.10 -36.59
N PHE A 395 23.61 0.48 -35.80
CA PHE A 395 25.06 0.75 -35.79
C PHE A 395 25.87 -0.51 -36.10
N PRO A 396 25.81 -1.03 -37.35
CA PRO A 396 26.55 -2.24 -37.68
C PRO A 396 28.05 -1.96 -37.58
N ASN A 397 28.77 -2.83 -36.92
CA ASN A 397 30.23 -2.81 -36.96
C ASN A 397 30.65 -3.18 -38.39
N ARG A 398 31.11 -2.19 -39.15
CA ARG A 398 31.69 -2.42 -40.49
C ARG A 398 33.16 -2.80 -40.28
N SER A 399 33.52 -4.01 -40.74
CA SER A 399 34.91 -4.43 -40.92
C SER A 399 35.51 -3.76 -42.11
#